data_1007c06591111f03dc11be6338affe1c
#
_entry.id   1007c06591111f03dc11be6338affe1c
#
_cell.length_a   1.000
_cell.length_b   1.000
_cell.length_c   1.000
_cell.angle_alpha   90.00
_cell.angle_beta   90.00
_cell.angle_gamma   90.00
#
_symmetry.space_group_name_H-M   'P 1'
#
loop_
_entity.id
_entity.type
_entity.pdbx_description
1 polymer ?
#
loop_
_entity_poly.entity_id
_entity_poly.type
_entity_poly.pdbx_seq_one_letter_code
_entity_poly.pdbx_strand_id
1 'polypeptide(L)'
;MGEFGREYTDRNNQTPAELDYFYQENYGITRRKLNEDFLREVPTDARILEVGCNMGTQLLMLQEMGYSNLHGIEIQSYALERAKARLPRAELIQASALSIPHPDGYFDVVFTSGVLIHIAPSDLSRVMAEVHRCSNAWIWGFEYYSPKAAEIPYRGHAQLLWKTDFAKHYCEQFADVELVKEERLHYRNDHNVDSMFLLRRHKDRREARCR
;
A
#
# COMPACT_ATOMS: atom_id res chain seq x y z
N MET A 1 -21.07 -6.58 2.44
CA MET A 1 -20.21 -6.31 1.29
C MET A 1 -20.74 -7.07 0.10
N GLY A 2 -21.05 -6.35 -0.98
CA GLY A 2 -21.83 -6.88 -2.05
C GLY A 2 -21.02 -7.47 -3.20
N GLU A 3 -21.72 -7.75 -4.28
CA GLU A 3 -21.25 -8.24 -5.57
C GLU A 3 -20.05 -7.45 -6.12
N PHE A 4 -20.05 -6.12 -6.00
CA PHE A 4 -18.96 -5.22 -6.40
C PHE A 4 -17.58 -5.61 -5.84
N GLY A 5 -17.49 -5.98 -4.55
CA GLY A 5 -16.21 -6.38 -3.95
C GLY A 5 -15.68 -7.70 -4.49
N ARG A 6 -16.55 -8.67 -4.79
CA ARG A 6 -16.17 -9.94 -5.43
C ARG A 6 -15.66 -9.70 -6.85
N GLU A 7 -16.41 -8.93 -7.65
CA GLU A 7 -16.00 -8.57 -9.00
C GLU A 7 -14.67 -7.82 -9.04
N TYR A 8 -14.42 -6.93 -8.05
CA TYR A 8 -13.13 -6.27 -7.91
C TYR A 8 -12.01 -7.29 -7.69
N THR A 9 -12.19 -8.22 -6.75
CA THR A 9 -11.21 -9.27 -6.45
C THR A 9 -10.95 -10.17 -7.67
N ASP A 10 -11.99 -10.61 -8.37
CA ASP A 10 -11.86 -11.50 -9.52
C ASP A 10 -11.13 -10.85 -10.70
N ARG A 11 -11.26 -9.52 -10.88
CA ARG A 11 -10.51 -8.76 -11.89
C ARG A 11 -9.05 -8.57 -11.54
N ASN A 12 -8.71 -8.52 -10.25
CA ASN A 12 -7.35 -8.31 -9.77
C ASN A 12 -6.62 -9.65 -9.46
N ASN A 13 -7.03 -10.73 -10.10
CA ASN A 13 -6.44 -12.06 -9.95
C ASN A 13 -5.19 -12.24 -10.83
N GLN A 14 -4.21 -11.37 -10.65
CA GLN A 14 -2.96 -11.43 -11.39
C GLN A 14 -1.93 -12.28 -10.64
N THR A 15 -1.08 -12.96 -11.40
CA THR A 15 0.21 -13.49 -10.91
C THR A 15 1.23 -12.36 -10.85
N PRO A 16 2.35 -12.51 -10.12
CA PRO A 16 3.46 -11.55 -10.17
C PRO A 16 3.98 -11.27 -11.58
N ALA A 17 4.05 -12.28 -12.44
CA ALA A 17 4.49 -12.13 -13.82
C ALA A 17 3.50 -11.30 -14.68
N GLU A 18 2.20 -11.54 -14.52
CA GLU A 18 1.16 -10.75 -15.20
C GLU A 18 1.14 -9.30 -14.69
N LEU A 19 1.40 -9.09 -13.40
CA LEU A 19 1.55 -7.77 -12.84
C LEU A 19 2.80 -7.05 -13.39
N ASP A 20 3.94 -7.72 -13.49
CA ASP A 20 5.16 -7.19 -14.12
C ASP A 20 4.90 -6.82 -15.59
N TYR A 21 4.20 -7.67 -16.34
CA TYR A 21 3.83 -7.38 -17.71
C TYR A 21 2.92 -6.14 -17.80
N PHE A 22 1.89 -6.07 -16.95
CA PHE A 22 1.00 -4.91 -16.90
C PHE A 22 1.76 -3.61 -16.63
N TYR A 23 2.70 -3.62 -15.68
CA TYR A 23 3.52 -2.44 -15.36
C TYR A 23 4.47 -2.07 -16.50
N GLN A 24 5.10 -3.06 -17.15
CA GLN A 24 5.97 -2.84 -18.29
C GLN A 24 5.23 -2.17 -19.46
N GLU A 25 4.00 -2.61 -19.75
CA GLU A 25 3.17 -2.02 -20.80
C GLU A 25 2.72 -0.59 -20.46
N ASN A 26 2.29 -0.37 -19.23
CA ASN A 26 1.69 0.92 -18.85
C ASN A 26 2.73 1.98 -18.46
N TYR A 27 3.85 1.61 -17.86
CA TYR A 27 4.86 2.56 -17.32
C TYR A 27 6.25 2.38 -17.94
N GLY A 28 6.54 1.27 -18.60
CA GLY A 28 7.86 0.98 -19.16
C GLY A 28 8.88 0.42 -18.16
N ILE A 29 8.40 0.00 -16.99
CA ILE A 29 9.19 -0.58 -15.92
C ILE A 29 8.35 -1.66 -15.25
N THR A 30 8.95 -2.77 -14.79
CA THR A 30 8.23 -3.82 -14.09
C THR A 30 7.95 -3.42 -12.64
N ARG A 31 6.88 -3.99 -12.03
CA ARG A 31 6.60 -3.79 -10.61
C ARG A 31 7.73 -4.33 -9.74
N ARG A 32 8.31 -5.46 -10.11
CA ARG A 32 9.47 -6.07 -9.44
C ARG A 32 10.65 -5.11 -9.40
N LYS A 33 10.97 -4.47 -10.53
CA LYS A 33 12.08 -3.50 -10.60
C LYS A 33 11.85 -2.30 -9.69
N LEU A 34 10.62 -1.78 -9.66
CA LEU A 34 10.23 -0.71 -8.73
C LEU A 34 10.41 -1.16 -7.27
N ASN A 35 9.92 -2.35 -6.92
CA ASN A 35 10.07 -2.89 -5.57
C ASN A 35 11.56 -3.03 -5.17
N GLU A 36 12.41 -3.57 -6.05
CA GLU A 36 13.86 -3.67 -5.83
C GLU A 36 14.49 -2.30 -5.54
N ASP A 37 14.12 -1.29 -6.32
CA ASP A 37 14.69 0.05 -6.20
C ASP A 37 14.22 0.79 -4.94
N PHE A 38 12.98 0.55 -4.49
CA PHE A 38 12.41 1.18 -3.30
C PHE A 38 12.77 0.44 -2.01
N LEU A 39 12.86 -0.87 -2.03
CA LEU A 39 13.11 -1.70 -0.84
C LEU A 39 14.58 -2.13 -0.69
N ARG A 40 15.51 -1.51 -1.40
CA ARG A 40 16.94 -1.87 -1.41
C ARG A 40 17.56 -1.91 -0.01
N GLU A 41 17.12 -1.02 0.90
CA GLU A 41 17.63 -0.93 2.26
C GLU A 41 16.83 -1.79 3.27
N VAL A 42 15.78 -2.47 2.81
CA VAL A 42 14.94 -3.30 3.65
C VAL A 42 15.47 -4.73 3.68
N PRO A 43 15.85 -5.26 4.85
CA PRO A 43 16.30 -6.65 4.97
C PRO A 43 15.21 -7.65 4.55
N THR A 44 15.61 -8.78 3.98
CA THR A 44 14.66 -9.80 3.49
C THR A 44 13.92 -10.54 4.63
N ASP A 45 14.40 -10.46 5.86
CA ASP A 45 13.75 -10.96 7.08
C ASP A 45 12.90 -9.90 7.81
N ALA A 46 12.84 -8.67 7.28
CA ALA A 46 12.00 -7.61 7.83
C ALA A 46 10.52 -8.04 7.90
N ARG A 47 9.85 -7.64 8.98
CA ARG A 47 8.39 -7.81 9.13
C ARG A 47 7.68 -6.79 8.26
N ILE A 48 6.98 -7.27 7.25
CA ILE A 48 6.29 -6.44 6.26
C ILE A 48 4.79 -6.67 6.34
N LEU A 49 4.02 -5.59 6.49
CA LEU A 49 2.56 -5.62 6.45
C LEU A 49 2.03 -4.95 5.18
N GLU A 50 1.21 -5.66 4.42
CA GLU A 50 0.33 -5.06 3.40
C GLU A 50 -1.04 -4.76 4.01
N VAL A 51 -1.47 -3.50 3.95
CA VAL A 51 -2.81 -3.06 4.34
C VAL A 51 -3.70 -3.09 3.10
N GLY A 52 -4.79 -3.87 3.14
CA GLY A 52 -5.68 -4.10 1.99
C GLY A 52 -5.05 -5.03 0.95
N CYS A 53 -4.52 -6.17 1.38
CA CYS A 53 -3.73 -7.06 0.54
C CYS A 53 -4.54 -7.76 -0.58
N ASN A 54 -5.86 -7.66 -0.60
CA ASN A 54 -6.74 -8.34 -1.56
C ASN A 54 -6.34 -9.82 -1.69
N MET A 55 -5.98 -10.29 -2.88
CA MET A 55 -5.53 -11.67 -3.15
C MET A 55 -4.04 -11.90 -2.89
N GLY A 56 -3.33 -10.94 -2.28
CA GLY A 56 -1.93 -11.05 -1.88
C GLY A 56 -0.92 -11.02 -3.03
N THR A 57 -1.26 -10.46 -4.19
CA THR A 57 -0.35 -10.45 -5.35
C THR A 57 0.95 -9.72 -5.07
N GLN A 58 0.93 -8.60 -4.34
CA GLN A 58 2.13 -7.87 -3.95
C GLN A 58 2.96 -8.68 -2.93
N LEU A 59 2.32 -9.29 -1.93
CA LEU A 59 3.01 -10.18 -0.98
C LEU A 59 3.63 -11.38 -1.67
N LEU A 60 2.95 -11.97 -2.66
CA LEU A 60 3.50 -13.07 -3.44
C LEU A 60 4.74 -12.63 -4.24
N MET A 61 4.71 -11.44 -4.84
CA MET A 61 5.89 -10.87 -5.51
C MET A 61 7.04 -10.64 -4.52
N LEU A 62 6.77 -10.10 -3.34
CA LEU A 62 7.80 -9.92 -2.30
C LEU A 62 8.36 -11.28 -1.84
N GLN A 63 7.52 -12.31 -1.69
CA GLN A 63 7.97 -13.67 -1.38
C GLN A 63 8.92 -14.23 -2.46
N GLU A 64 8.62 -14.03 -3.75
CA GLU A 64 9.49 -14.40 -4.86
C GLU A 64 10.82 -13.60 -4.88
N MET A 65 10.82 -12.38 -4.34
CA MET A 65 12.01 -11.55 -4.17
C MET A 65 12.83 -11.94 -2.92
N GLY A 66 12.40 -12.94 -2.14
CA GLY A 66 13.11 -13.48 -0.99
C GLY A 66 12.69 -12.93 0.37
N TYR A 67 11.68 -12.06 0.44
CA TYR A 67 11.13 -11.63 1.72
C TYR A 67 10.35 -12.78 2.39
N SER A 68 10.62 -13.04 3.66
CA SER A 68 10.11 -14.23 4.35
C SER A 68 9.09 -13.96 5.45
N ASN A 69 9.03 -12.75 5.97
CA ASN A 69 8.19 -12.39 7.11
C ASN A 69 7.06 -11.45 6.68
N LEU A 70 6.09 -12.03 5.96
CA LEU A 70 5.03 -11.32 5.26
C LEU A 70 3.70 -11.43 6.00
N HIS A 71 3.06 -10.29 6.18
CA HIS A 71 1.75 -10.15 6.81
C HIS A 71 0.81 -9.36 5.90
N GLY A 72 -0.48 -9.62 6.00
CA GLY A 72 -1.48 -8.88 5.27
C GLY A 72 -2.79 -8.76 6.03
N ILE A 73 -3.45 -7.62 5.87
CA ILE A 73 -4.83 -7.46 6.31
C ILE A 73 -5.73 -7.17 5.12
N GLU A 74 -6.91 -7.77 5.13
CA GLU A 74 -7.94 -7.56 4.11
C GLU A 74 -9.32 -7.56 4.77
N ILE A 75 -10.18 -6.64 4.36
CA ILE A 75 -11.52 -6.50 4.93
C ILE A 75 -12.52 -7.52 4.35
N GLN A 76 -12.27 -7.98 3.11
CA GLN A 76 -13.13 -8.91 2.41
C GLN A 76 -12.68 -10.37 2.65
N SER A 77 -13.52 -11.15 3.31
CA SER A 77 -13.24 -12.58 3.56
C SER A 77 -12.99 -13.36 2.25
N TYR A 78 -13.73 -13.06 1.19
CA TYR A 78 -13.58 -13.72 -0.11
C TYR A 78 -12.17 -13.53 -0.71
N ALA A 79 -11.65 -12.31 -0.69
CA ALA A 79 -10.31 -12.02 -1.17
C ALA A 79 -9.25 -12.66 -0.26
N LEU A 80 -9.45 -12.55 1.06
CA LEU A 80 -8.55 -13.10 2.07
C LEU A 80 -8.39 -14.63 1.96
N GLU A 81 -9.49 -15.39 1.76
CA GLU A 81 -9.41 -16.84 1.58
C GLU A 81 -8.59 -17.23 0.35
N ARG A 82 -8.72 -16.48 -0.74
CA ARG A 82 -7.89 -16.66 -1.93
C ARG A 82 -6.43 -16.32 -1.70
N ALA A 83 -6.16 -15.24 -0.96
CA ALA A 83 -4.81 -14.86 -0.56
C ALA A 83 -4.14 -15.95 0.28
N LYS A 84 -4.83 -16.51 1.27
CA LYS A 84 -4.34 -17.62 2.11
C LYS A 84 -3.97 -18.85 1.30
N ALA A 85 -4.77 -19.18 0.29
CA ALA A 85 -4.47 -20.32 -0.60
C ALA A 85 -3.20 -20.11 -1.43
N ARG A 86 -2.89 -18.85 -1.80
CA ARG A 86 -1.69 -18.48 -2.59
C ARG A 86 -0.43 -18.31 -1.72
N LEU A 87 -0.61 -17.89 -0.47
CA LEU A 87 0.44 -17.49 0.46
C LEU A 87 0.35 -18.26 1.79
N PRO A 88 0.52 -19.59 1.80
CA PRO A 88 0.34 -20.41 2.99
C PRO A 88 1.37 -20.13 4.10
N ARG A 89 2.42 -19.36 3.81
CA ARG A 89 3.46 -18.98 4.79
C ARG A 89 3.28 -17.57 5.35
N ALA A 90 2.42 -16.74 4.73
CA ALA A 90 2.16 -15.39 5.20
C ALA A 90 1.07 -15.41 6.29
N GLU A 91 1.18 -14.48 7.23
CA GLU A 91 0.13 -14.26 8.24
C GLU A 91 -0.91 -13.29 7.68
N LEU A 92 -2.09 -13.84 7.34
CA LEU A 92 -3.16 -13.08 6.70
C LEU A 92 -4.40 -13.09 7.59
N ILE A 93 -4.89 -11.91 7.98
CA ILE A 93 -6.04 -11.74 8.86
C ILE A 93 -7.10 -10.82 8.28
N GLN A 94 -8.35 -11.08 8.65
CA GLN A 94 -9.46 -10.21 8.27
C GLN A 94 -9.49 -9.01 9.21
N ALA A 95 -9.21 -7.81 8.69
CA ALA A 95 -9.23 -6.58 9.46
C ALA A 95 -9.51 -5.35 8.59
N SER A 96 -9.89 -4.26 9.24
CA SER A 96 -10.06 -2.95 8.61
C SER A 96 -8.79 -2.11 8.74
N ALA A 97 -8.46 -1.35 7.70
CA ALA A 97 -7.41 -0.33 7.74
C ALA A 97 -7.66 0.78 8.79
N LEU A 98 -8.91 0.94 9.23
CA LEU A 98 -9.31 1.88 10.30
C LEU A 98 -8.97 1.38 11.71
N SER A 99 -8.60 0.12 11.88
CA SER A 99 -8.24 -0.50 13.16
C SER A 99 -7.41 -1.75 12.89
N ILE A 100 -6.10 -1.56 12.79
CA ILE A 100 -5.14 -2.64 12.48
C ILE A 100 -4.84 -3.40 13.78
N PRO A 101 -5.12 -4.72 13.86
CA PRO A 101 -5.03 -5.49 15.10
C PRO A 101 -3.59 -5.94 15.42
N HIS A 102 -2.66 -5.00 15.37
CA HIS A 102 -1.26 -5.22 15.71
C HIS A 102 -0.74 -4.12 16.63
N PRO A 103 0.28 -4.40 17.47
CA PRO A 103 0.89 -3.41 18.36
C PRO A 103 1.57 -2.26 17.60
N ASP A 104 1.80 -1.16 18.31
CA ASP A 104 2.56 -0.01 17.81
C ASP A 104 3.99 -0.43 17.43
N GLY A 105 4.44 0.00 16.25
CA GLY A 105 5.79 -0.27 15.77
C GLY A 105 6.13 -1.75 15.58
N TYR A 106 5.13 -2.60 15.34
CA TYR A 106 5.35 -4.04 15.19
C TYR A 106 6.05 -4.40 13.88
N PHE A 107 5.77 -3.68 12.81
CA PHE A 107 6.30 -3.95 11.47
C PHE A 107 7.47 -3.03 11.10
N ASP A 108 8.49 -3.58 10.48
CA ASP A 108 9.60 -2.80 9.95
C ASP A 108 9.18 -1.99 8.72
N VAL A 109 8.25 -2.55 7.92
CA VAL A 109 7.61 -1.87 6.78
C VAL A 109 6.10 -2.08 6.86
N VAL A 110 5.33 -1.00 6.70
CA VAL A 110 3.88 -1.07 6.43
C VAL A 110 3.61 -0.42 5.08
N PHE A 111 2.84 -1.08 4.22
CA PHE A 111 2.56 -0.53 2.91
C PHE A 111 1.11 -0.67 2.44
N THR A 112 0.76 0.20 1.49
CA THR A 112 -0.51 0.18 0.75
C THR A 112 -0.23 0.19 -0.77
N SER A 113 -1.07 -0.48 -1.54
CA SER A 113 -0.97 -0.48 -2.99
C SER A 113 -2.36 -0.40 -3.61
N GLY A 114 -2.77 0.79 -4.05
CA GLY A 114 -4.12 1.06 -4.56
C GLY A 114 -5.21 0.93 -3.49
N VAL A 115 -4.93 1.33 -2.26
CA VAL A 115 -5.84 1.25 -1.11
C VAL A 115 -6.29 2.63 -0.64
N LEU A 116 -5.37 3.56 -0.45
CA LEU A 116 -5.69 4.90 0.06
C LEU A 116 -6.62 5.65 -0.89
N ILE A 117 -6.55 5.36 -2.17
CA ILE A 117 -7.46 5.88 -3.20
C ILE A 117 -8.93 5.50 -2.97
N HIS A 118 -9.22 4.46 -2.20
CA HIS A 118 -10.58 4.00 -1.86
C HIS A 118 -11.02 4.41 -0.46
N ILE A 119 -10.21 5.16 0.26
CA ILE A 119 -10.54 5.67 1.59
C ILE A 119 -11.18 7.05 1.45
N ALA A 120 -12.39 7.21 2.02
CA ALA A 120 -13.05 8.50 2.02
C ALA A 120 -12.18 9.58 2.70
N PRO A 121 -12.17 10.82 2.20
CA PRO A 121 -11.33 11.89 2.77
C PRO A 121 -11.55 12.11 4.27
N SER A 122 -12.76 11.86 4.79
CA SER A 122 -13.07 11.92 6.23
C SER A 122 -12.33 10.87 7.07
N ASP A 123 -11.98 9.74 6.49
CA ASP A 123 -11.34 8.61 7.17
C ASP A 123 -9.83 8.49 6.86
N LEU A 124 -9.35 9.22 5.84
CA LEU A 124 -7.98 9.10 5.35
C LEU A 124 -6.94 9.33 6.46
N SER A 125 -7.10 10.42 7.23
CA SER A 125 -6.18 10.74 8.33
C SER A 125 -6.11 9.64 9.38
N ARG A 126 -7.23 8.96 9.65
CA ARG A 126 -7.31 7.85 10.60
C ARG A 126 -6.62 6.59 10.06
N VAL A 127 -6.85 6.25 8.79
CA VAL A 127 -6.15 5.11 8.16
C VAL A 127 -4.64 5.35 8.14
N MET A 128 -4.20 6.55 7.76
CA MET A 128 -2.78 6.92 7.77
C MET A 128 -2.18 6.85 9.18
N ALA A 129 -2.97 7.21 10.22
CA ALA A 129 -2.52 7.08 11.61
C ALA A 129 -2.32 5.62 12.03
N GLU A 130 -3.17 4.70 11.59
CA GLU A 130 -3.01 3.27 11.87
C GLU A 130 -1.79 2.68 11.14
N VAL A 131 -1.59 3.02 9.86
CA VAL A 131 -0.39 2.64 9.09
C VAL A 131 0.88 3.15 9.80
N HIS A 132 0.90 4.44 10.18
CA HIS A 132 2.00 5.04 10.92
C HIS A 132 2.21 4.36 12.27
N ARG A 133 1.15 4.14 13.05
CA ARG A 133 1.22 3.50 14.37
C ARG A 133 1.88 2.13 14.31
N CYS A 134 1.49 1.31 13.34
CA CYS A 134 2.01 -0.06 13.19
C CYS A 134 3.42 -0.12 12.60
N SER A 135 3.87 0.94 11.89
CA SER A 135 5.20 1.02 11.30
C SER A 135 6.27 1.32 12.35
N ASN A 136 7.41 0.64 12.27
CA ASN A 136 8.60 0.87 13.09
C ASN A 136 9.64 1.76 12.37
N ALA A 137 9.79 1.59 11.05
CA ALA A 137 10.86 2.23 10.29
C ALA A 137 10.40 2.83 8.96
N TRP A 138 9.58 2.09 8.19
CA TRP A 138 9.27 2.46 6.83
C TRP A 138 7.77 2.42 6.55
N ILE A 139 7.28 3.43 5.83
CA ILE A 139 5.96 3.43 5.19
C ILE A 139 6.20 3.51 3.69
N TRP A 140 5.62 2.58 2.95
CA TRP A 140 5.75 2.50 1.51
C TRP A 140 4.36 2.52 0.86
N GLY A 141 4.20 3.26 -0.23
CA GLY A 141 2.92 3.36 -0.91
C GLY A 141 3.05 3.35 -2.43
N PHE A 142 2.01 2.83 -3.07
CA PHE A 142 1.77 2.93 -4.50
C PHE A 142 0.31 3.30 -4.73
N GLU A 143 0.04 4.56 -5.07
CA GLU A 143 -1.31 5.10 -5.11
C GLU A 143 -1.50 6.06 -6.31
N TYR A 144 -2.72 6.26 -6.77
CA TYR A 144 -3.01 7.27 -7.77
C TYR A 144 -2.67 8.68 -7.26
N TYR A 145 -1.96 9.42 -8.10
CA TYR A 145 -1.50 10.76 -7.75
C TYR A 145 -2.35 11.87 -8.38
N SER A 146 -2.53 12.93 -7.63
CA SER A 146 -2.96 14.25 -8.10
C SER A 146 -2.36 15.35 -7.23
N PRO A 147 -1.90 16.49 -7.79
CA PRO A 147 -1.38 17.61 -6.99
C PRO A 147 -2.46 18.31 -6.15
N LYS A 148 -3.74 18.07 -6.46
CA LYS A 148 -4.90 18.55 -5.72
C LYS A 148 -5.84 17.38 -5.49
N ALA A 149 -6.47 17.35 -4.31
CA ALA A 149 -7.47 16.33 -4.03
C ALA A 149 -8.60 16.37 -5.07
N ALA A 150 -8.90 15.22 -5.66
CA ALA A 150 -9.91 15.06 -6.68
C ALA A 150 -10.67 13.75 -6.48
N GLU A 151 -11.99 13.83 -6.54
CA GLU A 151 -12.85 12.66 -6.64
C GLU A 151 -12.93 12.23 -8.12
N ILE A 152 -12.79 10.94 -8.36
CA ILE A 152 -12.85 10.37 -9.70
C ILE A 152 -14.05 9.42 -9.78
N PRO A 153 -14.97 9.59 -10.73
CA PRO A 153 -16.02 8.60 -10.94
C PRO A 153 -15.41 7.23 -11.25
N TYR A 154 -15.75 6.24 -10.45
CA TYR A 154 -15.24 4.89 -10.62
C TYR A 154 -16.36 3.97 -11.10
N ARG A 155 -16.29 3.52 -12.39
CA ARG A 155 -17.28 2.62 -13.01
C ARG A 155 -18.73 3.09 -12.87
N GLY A 156 -18.96 4.39 -13.03
CA GLY A 156 -20.29 5.00 -12.90
C GLY A 156 -20.74 5.28 -11.47
N HIS A 157 -19.91 5.02 -10.47
CA HIS A 157 -20.18 5.34 -9.06
C HIS A 157 -19.34 6.53 -8.61
N ALA A 158 -19.96 7.44 -7.88
CA ALA A 158 -19.30 8.53 -7.16
C ALA A 158 -18.83 8.04 -5.77
N GLN A 159 -17.93 8.79 -5.15
CA GLN A 159 -17.45 8.57 -3.77
C GLN A 159 -16.79 7.20 -3.52
N LEU A 160 -16.12 6.64 -4.54
CA LEU A 160 -15.40 5.38 -4.43
C LEU A 160 -13.91 5.48 -4.74
N LEU A 161 -13.47 6.61 -5.34
CA LEU A 161 -12.07 6.79 -5.71
C LEU A 161 -11.65 8.24 -5.60
N TRP A 162 -10.55 8.47 -4.87
CA TRP A 162 -9.96 9.78 -4.69
C TRP A 162 -8.46 9.76 -5.06
N LYS A 163 -8.00 10.85 -5.64
CA LYS A 163 -6.59 11.07 -5.94
C LYS A 163 -6.08 12.27 -5.15
N THR A 164 -4.89 12.16 -4.61
CA THR A 164 -4.21 13.25 -3.91
C THR A 164 -2.71 12.97 -3.85
N ASP A 165 -1.94 13.85 -3.21
CA ASP A 165 -0.54 13.61 -2.86
C ASP A 165 -0.45 12.94 -1.48
N PHE A 166 -0.54 11.60 -1.45
CA PHE A 166 -0.54 10.84 -0.20
C PHE A 166 0.78 10.94 0.55
N ALA A 167 1.93 10.99 -0.15
CA ALA A 167 3.23 11.17 0.50
C ALA A 167 3.31 12.50 1.26
N LYS A 168 2.83 13.56 0.64
CA LYS A 168 2.72 14.88 1.27
C LYS A 168 1.81 14.85 2.49
N HIS A 169 0.64 14.20 2.42
CA HIS A 169 -0.26 14.07 3.57
C HIS A 169 0.41 13.38 4.76
N TYR A 170 1.20 12.31 4.54
CA TYR A 170 1.97 11.68 5.61
C TYR A 170 2.96 12.67 6.25
N CYS A 171 3.74 13.40 5.45
CA CYS A 171 4.73 14.36 5.95
C CYS A 171 4.08 15.54 6.70
N GLU A 172 2.89 15.97 6.30
CA GLU A 172 2.14 17.03 6.97
C GLU A 172 1.51 16.55 8.28
N GLN A 173 1.03 15.31 8.32
CA GLN A 173 0.35 14.74 9.49
C GLN A 173 1.34 14.29 10.58
N PHE A 174 2.50 13.76 10.20
CA PHE A 174 3.46 13.15 11.13
C PHE A 174 4.82 13.81 11.08
N ALA A 175 5.20 14.49 12.16
CA ALA A 175 6.48 15.22 12.24
C ALA A 175 7.72 14.30 12.30
N ASP A 176 7.53 13.02 12.61
CA ASP A 176 8.57 11.98 12.66
C ASP A 176 8.72 11.22 11.34
N VAL A 177 8.03 11.66 10.27
CA VAL A 177 8.08 11.04 8.95
C VAL A 177 8.82 11.94 7.96
N GLU A 178 9.69 11.34 7.15
CA GLU A 178 10.47 11.99 6.10
C GLU A 178 10.30 11.26 4.77
N LEU A 179 10.08 12.00 3.69
CA LEU A 179 10.06 11.45 2.33
C LEU A 179 11.49 11.13 1.89
N VAL A 180 11.81 9.85 1.70
CA VAL A 180 13.14 9.38 1.28
C VAL A 180 13.23 9.25 -0.24
N LYS A 181 12.18 8.71 -0.85
CA LYS A 181 12.10 8.50 -2.29
C LYS A 181 10.67 8.62 -2.78
N GLU A 182 10.50 9.21 -3.94
CA GLU A 182 9.25 9.25 -4.66
C GLU A 182 9.49 9.17 -6.16
N GLU A 183 8.64 8.43 -6.85
CA GLU A 183 8.63 8.31 -8.30
C GLU A 183 7.22 8.49 -8.83
N ARG A 184 7.05 9.39 -9.79
CA ARG A 184 5.80 9.64 -10.50
C ARG A 184 5.78 8.80 -11.76
N LEU A 185 4.88 7.84 -11.82
CA LEU A 185 4.73 6.91 -12.92
C LEU A 185 3.59 7.36 -13.83
N HIS A 186 3.95 7.86 -14.98
CA HIS A 186 3.00 8.32 -15.99
C HIS A 186 2.53 7.14 -16.83
N TYR A 187 1.21 7.00 -16.98
CA TYR A 187 0.65 6.03 -17.91
C TYR A 187 1.03 6.40 -19.35
N ARG A 188 1.42 5.40 -20.14
CA ARG A 188 1.77 5.61 -21.57
C ARG A 188 0.57 5.91 -22.44
N ASN A 189 -0.60 5.44 -22.05
CA ASN A 189 -1.82 5.44 -22.88
C ASN A 189 -2.90 6.40 -22.38
N ASP A 190 -2.68 7.09 -21.25
CA ASP A 190 -3.59 8.10 -20.73
C ASP A 190 -2.83 9.18 -19.93
N HIS A 191 -3.56 10.09 -19.29
CA HIS A 191 -2.98 11.18 -18.48
C HIS A 191 -2.92 10.86 -16.99
N ASN A 192 -3.18 9.61 -16.59
CA ASN A 192 -3.08 9.22 -15.20
C ASN A 192 -1.62 9.18 -14.76
N VAL A 193 -1.45 9.42 -13.48
CA VAL A 193 -0.15 9.36 -12.81
C VAL A 193 -0.35 8.59 -11.51
N ASP A 194 0.52 7.63 -11.28
CA ASP A 194 0.67 7.00 -9.98
C ASP A 194 1.90 7.54 -9.27
N SER A 195 1.88 7.49 -7.95
CA SER A 195 3.04 7.78 -7.11
C SER A 195 3.44 6.54 -6.36
N MET A 196 4.70 6.16 -6.51
CA MET A 196 5.37 5.24 -5.60
C MET A 196 6.23 6.05 -4.66
N PHE A 197 6.05 5.89 -3.36
CA PHE A 197 6.78 6.65 -2.35
C PHE A 197 7.29 5.77 -1.22
N LEU A 198 8.44 6.14 -0.66
CA LEU A 198 9.04 5.53 0.53
C LEU A 198 9.30 6.62 1.56
N LEU A 199 8.73 6.42 2.73
CA LEU A 199 8.87 7.31 3.87
C LEU A 199 9.65 6.60 4.96
N ARG A 200 10.57 7.33 5.63
CA ARG A 200 11.28 6.88 6.82
C ARG A 200 10.64 7.46 8.06
N ARG A 201 10.47 6.65 9.08
CA ARG A 201 10.04 7.08 10.39
C ARG A 201 11.22 7.20 11.34
N HIS A 202 11.35 8.37 12.01
CA HIS A 202 12.42 8.67 12.96
C HIS A 202 11.91 8.54 14.41
N LYS A 203 12.43 7.60 15.18
CA LYS A 203 12.01 7.36 16.57
C LYS A 203 12.28 8.55 17.51
N ASP A 204 13.35 9.29 17.27
CA ASP A 204 13.84 10.32 18.21
C ASP A 204 13.18 11.71 18.07
N ARG A 205 12.43 11.97 16.99
CA ARG A 205 11.77 13.27 16.81
C ARG A 205 10.57 13.52 17.73
N ARG A 206 10.01 12.48 18.38
CA ARG A 206 8.96 12.65 19.41
C ARG A 206 9.49 13.27 20.70
N GLU A 207 10.72 12.99 21.12
CA GLU A 207 11.30 13.50 22.36
C GLU A 207 11.77 14.95 22.27
N ALA A 208 12.11 15.43 21.07
CA ALA A 208 12.61 16.80 20.85
C ALA A 208 11.53 17.91 20.97
N ARG A 209 10.24 17.61 20.93
CA ARG A 209 9.14 18.58 21.09
C ARG A 209 8.60 18.72 22.51
N CYS A 210 9.05 17.88 23.45
CA CYS A 210 8.66 17.94 24.87
C CYS A 210 9.76 18.52 25.80
N ARG A 211 10.77 19.20 25.23
CA ARG A 211 11.78 19.92 26.01
C ARG A 211 11.75 21.41 25.75
#